data_58b125dccb36541fee2671c8e1fa6ba2
#
_entry.id   58b125dccb36541fee2671c8e1fa6ba2
#
_cell.length_a   1.000
_cell.length_b   1.000
_cell.length_c   1.000
_cell.angle_alpha   90.00
_cell.angle_beta   90.00
_cell.angle_gamma   90.00
#
_symmetry.space_group_name_H-M   'P 1'
#
loop_
_entity.id
_entity.type
_entity.pdbx_description
1 polymer ?
#
loop_
_entity_poly.entity_id
_entity_poly.type
_entity_poly.pdbx_seq_one_letter_code
_entity_poly.pdbx_strand_id
1 'polypeptide(L)'
;FGEGEAAFLIDGSWKCGYFSENHADNLEDYVVCCVPGKGERPATDAIGGISMGYFITRKAWDDPAKQAAAVEFVRQLTSDETLSKFVTTEVTALKNGATPTGLNAIQESATACNANITGVVGAVQDTITAEAKGDLFANIQKVVTGQMTAAEAVESAMKLN
;
A
#
# COMPACT_ATOMS: atom_id res chain seq x y z
N PHE A 1 -10.45 5.30 -13.90
CA PHE A 1 -11.30 4.40 -13.10
C PHE A 1 -12.41 5.20 -12.44
N GLY A 2 -12.10 6.22 -11.63
CA GLY A 2 -13.11 7.07 -10.99
C GLY A 2 -14.11 7.71 -11.97
N GLU A 3 -13.68 8.04 -13.16
CA GLU A 3 -14.52 8.60 -14.25
C GLU A 3 -15.20 7.50 -15.10
N GLY A 4 -15.13 6.23 -14.71
CA GLY A 4 -15.75 5.12 -15.43
C GLY A 4 -15.04 4.67 -16.71
N GLU A 5 -13.86 5.20 -17.01
CA GLU A 5 -13.11 4.87 -18.22
C GLU A 5 -12.33 3.55 -18.12
N ALA A 6 -12.15 3.02 -16.91
CA ALA A 6 -11.48 1.76 -16.65
C ALA A 6 -12.30 0.92 -15.67
N ALA A 7 -12.42 -0.39 -15.91
CA ALA A 7 -13.15 -1.32 -15.04
C ALA A 7 -12.36 -1.77 -13.82
N PHE A 8 -11.05 -1.70 -13.85
CA PHE A 8 -10.16 -2.15 -12.77
C PHE A 8 -9.07 -1.13 -12.49
N LEU A 9 -8.76 -0.98 -11.21
CA LEU A 9 -7.61 -0.24 -10.71
C LEU A 9 -6.81 -1.16 -9.77
N ILE A 10 -5.51 -1.29 -10.00
CA ILE A 10 -4.59 -1.95 -9.07
C ILE A 10 -3.84 -0.86 -8.31
N ASP A 11 -4.10 -0.75 -7.02
CA ASP A 11 -3.50 0.27 -6.16
C ASP A 11 -3.50 -0.22 -4.70
N GLY A 12 -3.05 0.60 -3.77
CA GLY A 12 -3.04 0.29 -2.35
C GLY A 12 -4.27 0.79 -1.59
N SER A 13 -4.40 0.36 -0.35
CA SER A 13 -5.55 0.66 0.53
C SER A 13 -5.77 2.16 0.79
N TRP A 14 -4.74 2.99 0.62
CA TRP A 14 -4.85 4.46 0.68
C TRP A 14 -5.85 5.06 -0.32
N LYS A 15 -6.16 4.34 -1.40
CA LYS A 15 -7.18 4.77 -2.38
C LYS A 15 -8.58 4.80 -1.80
N CYS A 16 -8.87 4.07 -0.74
CA CYS A 16 -10.17 4.17 -0.06
C CYS A 16 -10.43 5.59 0.43
N GLY A 17 -9.42 6.26 1.01
CA GLY A 17 -9.52 7.67 1.41
C GLY A 17 -9.75 8.59 0.21
N TYR A 18 -8.98 8.41 -0.86
CA TYR A 18 -9.14 9.20 -2.09
C TYR A 18 -10.56 9.12 -2.66
N PHE A 19 -11.12 7.91 -2.79
CA PHE A 19 -12.49 7.74 -3.30
C PHE A 19 -13.53 8.30 -2.35
N SER A 20 -13.34 8.15 -1.03
CA SER A 20 -14.23 8.72 -0.02
C SER A 20 -14.33 10.25 -0.11
N GLU A 21 -13.25 10.92 -0.49
CA GLU A 21 -13.19 12.37 -0.61
C GLU A 21 -13.65 12.89 -1.98
N ASN A 22 -13.34 12.18 -3.06
CA ASN A 22 -13.51 12.68 -4.42
C ASN A 22 -14.67 12.03 -5.18
N HIS A 23 -15.20 10.91 -4.70
CA HIS A 23 -16.26 10.14 -5.34
C HIS A 23 -17.31 9.67 -4.32
N ALA A 24 -17.66 10.54 -3.35
CA ALA A 24 -18.54 10.22 -2.24
C ALA A 24 -19.95 9.77 -2.66
N ASP A 25 -20.43 10.25 -3.81
CA ASP A 25 -21.79 10.02 -4.30
C ASP A 25 -21.99 8.63 -4.94
N ASN A 26 -20.88 7.90 -5.20
CA ASN A 26 -20.93 6.61 -5.91
C ASN A 26 -20.01 5.54 -5.29
N LEU A 27 -19.76 5.62 -3.99
CA LEU A 27 -18.91 4.66 -3.28
C LEU A 27 -19.43 3.21 -3.32
N GLU A 28 -20.72 3.03 -3.48
CA GLU A 28 -21.36 1.72 -3.59
C GLU A 28 -21.05 1.00 -4.91
N ASP A 29 -20.61 1.74 -5.93
CA ASP A 29 -20.23 1.19 -7.24
C ASP A 29 -18.81 0.57 -7.20
N TYR A 30 -18.03 0.82 -6.16
CA TYR A 30 -16.66 0.33 -6.04
C TYR A 30 -16.56 -0.87 -5.09
N VAL A 31 -15.85 -1.88 -5.53
CA VAL A 31 -15.56 -3.09 -4.73
C VAL A 31 -14.05 -3.31 -4.66
N VAL A 32 -13.54 -3.47 -3.45
CA VAL A 32 -12.14 -3.86 -3.24
C VAL A 32 -12.04 -5.38 -3.23
N CYS A 33 -11.23 -5.91 -4.13
CA CYS A 33 -10.94 -7.34 -4.23
C CYS A 33 -9.47 -7.60 -3.96
N CYS A 34 -9.17 -8.72 -3.32
CA CYS A 34 -7.80 -9.20 -3.24
C CYS A 34 -7.29 -9.58 -4.63
N VAL A 35 -6.00 -9.37 -4.89
CA VAL A 35 -5.40 -9.77 -6.17
C VAL A 35 -5.51 -11.28 -6.34
N PRO A 36 -6.06 -11.78 -7.45
CA PRO A 36 -6.22 -13.21 -7.68
C PRO A 36 -4.91 -14.00 -7.54
N GLY A 37 -4.99 -15.20 -6.99
CA GLY A 37 -3.85 -16.11 -6.89
C GLY A 37 -3.33 -16.52 -8.27
N LYS A 38 -2.01 -16.76 -8.36
CA LYS A 38 -1.39 -17.29 -9.57
C LYS A 38 -0.14 -18.11 -9.24
N GLY A 39 0.00 -19.27 -9.84
CA GLY A 39 1.10 -20.19 -9.56
C GLY A 39 1.05 -20.65 -8.11
N GLU A 40 2.16 -20.51 -7.41
CA GLU A 40 2.28 -20.88 -6.00
C GLU A 40 1.69 -19.84 -5.03
N ARG A 41 1.40 -18.63 -5.51
CA ARG A 41 0.81 -17.59 -4.67
C ARG A 41 -0.71 -17.74 -4.58
N PRO A 42 -1.26 -18.03 -3.39
CA PRO A 42 -2.70 -18.11 -3.21
C PRO A 42 -3.35 -16.71 -3.25
N ALA A 43 -4.66 -16.65 -3.46
CA ALA A 43 -5.42 -15.40 -3.43
C ALA A 43 -5.46 -14.74 -2.04
N THR A 44 -5.10 -15.48 -0.99
CA THR A 44 -5.02 -14.99 0.39
C THR A 44 -3.68 -14.33 0.72
N ASP A 45 -2.74 -14.30 -0.21
CA ASP A 45 -1.48 -13.58 -0.05
C ASP A 45 -1.59 -12.18 -0.66
N ALA A 46 -1.54 -11.15 0.17
CA ALA A 46 -1.46 -9.78 -0.30
C ALA A 46 -0.08 -9.49 -0.90
N ILE A 47 -0.07 -8.67 -1.96
CA ILE A 47 1.17 -8.08 -2.47
C ILE A 47 1.39 -6.78 -1.69
N GLY A 48 2.48 -6.69 -0.95
CA GLY A 48 2.76 -5.51 -0.17
C GLY A 48 3.62 -5.77 1.06
N GLY A 49 3.45 -4.94 2.05
CA GLY A 49 4.21 -4.96 3.30
C GLY A 49 3.95 -3.68 4.07
N ILE A 50 4.83 -3.32 4.99
CA ILE A 50 4.79 -2.02 5.66
C ILE A 50 5.23 -0.97 4.64
N SER A 51 4.27 -0.19 4.12
CA SER A 51 4.53 0.84 3.11
C SER A 51 4.90 2.20 3.72
N MET A 52 4.53 2.45 4.98
CA MET A 52 4.86 3.67 5.70
C MET A 52 5.35 3.38 7.10
N GLY A 53 6.24 4.24 7.59
CA GLY A 53 6.75 4.19 8.96
C GLY A 53 7.21 5.57 9.41
N TYR A 54 7.29 5.76 10.73
CA TYR A 54 7.84 6.96 11.34
C TYR A 54 9.32 6.75 11.64
N PHE A 55 10.15 7.68 11.20
CA PHE A 55 11.60 7.61 11.39
C PHE A 55 12.07 8.82 12.19
N ILE A 56 12.88 8.56 13.22
CA ILE A 56 13.56 9.62 13.96
C ILE A 56 14.86 9.96 13.21
N THR A 57 15.05 11.24 12.89
CA THR A 57 16.28 11.67 12.21
C THR A 57 17.48 11.50 13.12
N ARG A 58 18.66 11.23 12.56
CA ARG A 58 19.92 11.14 13.30
C ARG A 58 20.15 12.38 14.18
N LYS A 59 19.91 13.57 13.64
CA LYS A 59 20.02 14.85 14.35
C LYS A 59 19.16 14.93 15.62
N ALA A 60 17.93 14.41 15.56
CA ALA A 60 17.05 14.38 16.72
C ALA A 60 17.46 13.27 17.72
N TRP A 61 17.94 12.14 17.20
CA TRP A 61 18.41 11.02 18.01
C TRP A 61 19.67 11.35 18.81
N ASP A 62 20.63 12.07 18.22
CA ASP A 62 21.91 12.43 18.84
C ASP A 62 21.78 13.62 19.82
N ASP A 63 20.62 14.27 19.91
CA ASP A 63 20.31 15.35 20.85
C ASP A 63 19.50 14.78 22.04
N PRO A 64 20.09 14.60 23.23
CA PRO A 64 19.39 14.01 24.39
C PRO A 64 18.11 14.74 24.79
N ALA A 65 18.03 16.05 24.55
CA ALA A 65 16.84 16.83 24.86
C ALA A 65 15.69 16.54 23.89
N LYS A 66 15.99 16.13 22.66
CA LYS A 66 15.00 15.82 21.64
C LYS A 66 14.68 14.32 21.53
N GLN A 67 15.64 13.46 21.89
CA GLN A 67 15.49 12.01 21.76
C GLN A 67 14.24 11.49 22.48
N ALA A 68 14.09 11.82 23.76
CA ALA A 68 12.93 11.38 24.54
C ALA A 68 11.61 11.89 23.97
N ALA A 69 11.55 13.15 23.57
CA ALA A 69 10.37 13.75 22.97
C ALA A 69 10.03 13.10 21.59
N ALA A 70 11.04 12.81 20.77
CA ALA A 70 10.86 12.16 19.48
C ALA A 70 10.34 10.73 19.63
N VAL A 71 10.87 9.97 20.59
CA VAL A 71 10.38 8.62 20.90
C VAL A 71 8.93 8.66 21.39
N GLU A 72 8.61 9.57 22.31
CA GLU A 72 7.24 9.71 22.81
C GLU A 72 6.25 10.14 21.71
N PHE A 73 6.69 11.01 20.83
CA PHE A 73 5.87 11.42 19.68
C PHE A 73 5.56 10.25 18.74
N VAL A 74 6.57 9.43 18.39
CA VAL A 74 6.36 8.22 17.59
C VAL A 74 5.46 7.24 18.32
N ARG A 75 5.68 7.03 19.63
CA ARG A 75 4.84 6.17 20.47
C ARG A 75 3.38 6.60 20.45
N GLN A 76 3.12 7.90 20.54
CA GLN A 76 1.75 8.45 20.49
C GLN A 76 1.14 8.27 19.10
N LEU A 77 1.89 8.55 18.03
CA LEU A 77 1.41 8.36 16.65
C LEU A 77 1.09 6.91 16.31
N THR A 78 1.81 5.95 16.92
CA THR A 78 1.60 4.52 16.71
C THR A 78 0.74 3.85 17.78
N SER A 79 0.10 4.63 18.66
CA SER A 79 -0.85 4.11 19.63
C SER A 79 -2.14 3.66 18.96
N ASP A 80 -2.82 2.64 19.51
CA ASP A 80 -4.12 2.17 19.01
C ASP A 80 -5.16 3.28 18.98
N GLU A 81 -5.12 4.22 19.95
CA GLU A 81 -5.99 5.39 19.98
C GLU A 81 -5.81 6.27 18.75
N THR A 82 -4.57 6.56 18.36
CA THR A 82 -4.28 7.40 17.19
C THR A 82 -4.57 6.62 15.91
N LEU A 83 -4.08 5.39 15.80
CA LEU A 83 -4.26 4.56 14.62
C LEU A 83 -5.73 4.26 14.32
N SER A 84 -6.58 4.10 15.33
CA SER A 84 -8.02 3.90 15.13
C SER A 84 -8.71 5.07 14.41
N LYS A 85 -8.13 6.27 14.45
CA LYS A 85 -8.63 7.43 13.72
C LYS A 85 -8.26 7.39 12.23
N PHE A 86 -7.17 6.70 11.89
CA PHE A 86 -6.72 6.54 10.50
C PHE A 86 -7.36 5.34 9.80
N VAL A 87 -7.85 4.36 10.54
CA VAL A 87 -8.43 3.15 9.97
C VAL A 87 -9.67 3.40 9.12
N THR A 88 -10.31 4.54 9.27
CA THR A 88 -11.44 4.98 8.44
C THR A 88 -11.02 5.51 7.06
N THR A 89 -9.73 5.80 6.86
CA THR A 89 -9.20 6.30 5.59
C THR A 89 -8.24 5.32 4.93
N GLU A 90 -7.60 4.49 5.74
CA GLU A 90 -6.61 3.51 5.27
C GLU A 90 -6.76 2.21 6.06
N VAL A 91 -6.49 1.08 5.42
CA VAL A 91 -6.43 -0.21 6.12
C VAL A 91 -5.15 -0.24 6.94
N THR A 92 -5.30 -0.12 8.26
CA THR A 92 -4.19 -0.06 9.22
C THR A 92 -4.23 -1.26 10.15
N ALA A 93 -3.08 -1.90 10.38
CA ALA A 93 -2.95 -2.96 11.37
C ALA A 93 -3.01 -2.36 12.78
N LEU A 94 -4.08 -2.62 13.52
CA LEU A 94 -4.19 -2.27 14.92
C LEU A 94 -3.65 -3.40 15.80
N LYS A 95 -2.86 -3.05 16.79
CA LYS A 95 -2.20 -4.01 17.68
C LYS A 95 -3.19 -4.89 18.44
N ASN A 96 -4.35 -4.36 18.83
CA ASN A 96 -5.37 -5.07 19.61
C ASN A 96 -6.57 -5.51 18.76
N GLY A 97 -6.47 -5.47 17.42
CA GLY A 97 -7.49 -5.97 16.53
C GLY A 97 -8.85 -5.25 16.64
N ALA A 98 -8.86 -3.96 17.00
CA ALA A 98 -10.10 -3.20 17.07
C ALA A 98 -10.78 -3.19 15.68
N THR A 99 -12.06 -3.54 15.66
CA THR A 99 -12.87 -3.45 14.46
C THR A 99 -13.25 -1.98 14.22
N PRO A 100 -12.92 -1.39 13.08
CA PRO A 100 -13.32 -0.02 12.78
C PRO A 100 -14.85 0.08 12.70
N THR A 101 -15.38 1.23 13.11
CA THR A 101 -16.81 1.55 13.04
C THR A 101 -17.05 2.79 12.17
N GLY A 102 -18.22 2.88 11.57
CA GLY A 102 -18.57 4.05 10.74
C GLY A 102 -17.85 4.07 9.38
N LEU A 103 -17.52 2.89 8.86
CA LEU A 103 -16.94 2.74 7.53
C LEU A 103 -17.98 2.98 6.45
N ASN A 104 -17.56 3.54 5.32
CA ASN A 104 -18.36 3.58 4.11
C ASN A 104 -18.19 2.29 3.27
N ALA A 105 -18.97 2.15 2.19
CA ALA A 105 -19.02 0.92 1.38
C ALA A 105 -17.64 0.45 0.88
N ILE A 106 -16.80 1.35 0.36
CA ILE A 106 -15.46 0.98 -0.14
C ILE A 106 -14.52 0.56 1.00
N GLN A 107 -14.62 1.20 2.17
CA GLN A 107 -13.83 0.86 3.35
C GLN A 107 -14.26 -0.48 3.95
N GLU A 108 -15.56 -0.77 3.98
CA GLU A 108 -16.08 -2.07 4.39
C GLU A 108 -15.60 -3.18 3.47
N SER A 109 -15.65 -2.95 2.17
CA SER A 109 -15.14 -3.87 1.15
C SER A 109 -13.63 -4.14 1.30
N ALA A 110 -12.82 -3.09 1.54
CA ALA A 110 -11.40 -3.21 1.79
C ALA A 110 -11.10 -3.99 3.08
N THR A 111 -11.87 -3.74 4.13
CA THR A 111 -11.75 -4.45 5.41
C THR A 111 -12.09 -5.94 5.26
N ALA A 112 -13.14 -6.25 4.51
CA ALA A 112 -13.53 -7.64 4.20
C ALA A 112 -12.45 -8.37 3.38
N CYS A 113 -11.86 -7.70 2.38
CA CYS A 113 -10.70 -8.26 1.64
C CYS A 113 -9.53 -8.53 2.59
N ASN A 114 -9.17 -7.55 3.42
CA ASN A 114 -8.03 -7.65 4.34
C ASN A 114 -8.20 -8.79 5.38
N ALA A 115 -9.42 -9.04 5.83
CA ALA A 115 -9.72 -10.13 6.76
C ALA A 115 -9.43 -11.54 6.20
N ASN A 116 -9.40 -11.68 4.88
CA ASN A 116 -9.07 -12.95 4.20
C ASN A 116 -7.58 -13.12 3.93
N ILE A 117 -6.75 -12.13 4.21
CA ILE A 117 -5.31 -12.18 3.97
C ILE A 117 -4.65 -13.00 5.08
N THR A 118 -3.93 -14.05 4.70
CA THR A 118 -3.21 -14.95 5.61
C THR A 118 -1.70 -14.89 5.44
N GLY A 119 -1.22 -14.30 4.33
CA GLY A 119 0.18 -14.11 4.03
C GLY A 119 0.45 -12.81 3.29
N VAL A 120 1.71 -12.42 3.24
CA VAL A 120 2.16 -11.23 2.51
C VAL A 120 3.38 -11.58 1.68
N VAL A 121 3.36 -11.23 0.39
CA VAL A 121 4.52 -11.29 -0.49
C VAL A 121 5.02 -9.90 -0.79
N GLY A 122 6.33 -9.70 -0.70
CA GLY A 122 6.96 -8.41 -0.97
C GLY A 122 6.72 -7.95 -2.41
N ALA A 123 6.52 -6.65 -2.58
CA ALA A 123 6.48 -6.07 -3.91
C ALA A 123 7.88 -6.11 -4.54
N VAL A 124 7.97 -6.46 -5.83
CA VAL A 124 9.26 -6.64 -6.51
C VAL A 124 10.16 -5.41 -6.41
N GLN A 125 9.59 -4.21 -6.46
CA GLN A 125 10.34 -2.96 -6.36
C GLN A 125 11.02 -2.74 -4.99
N ASP A 126 10.65 -3.50 -3.98
CA ASP A 126 11.24 -3.41 -2.63
C ASP A 126 12.36 -4.44 -2.43
N THR A 127 12.56 -5.33 -3.41
CA THR A 127 13.55 -6.42 -3.37
C THR A 127 14.72 -6.22 -4.34
N ILE A 128 14.65 -5.20 -5.18
CA ILE A 128 15.68 -4.86 -6.18
C ILE A 128 16.34 -3.53 -5.83
N THR A 129 17.52 -3.27 -6.41
CA THR A 129 18.23 -2.00 -6.21
C THR A 129 17.42 -0.80 -6.73
N ALA A 130 17.72 0.40 -6.23
CA ALA A 130 17.06 1.63 -6.69
C ALA A 130 17.29 1.88 -8.19
N GLU A 131 18.46 1.48 -8.71
CA GLU A 131 18.82 1.61 -10.11
C GLU A 131 18.01 0.65 -10.98
N ALA A 132 17.93 -0.63 -10.60
CA ALA A 132 17.11 -1.64 -11.28
C ALA A 132 15.62 -1.24 -11.27
N LYS A 133 15.12 -0.73 -10.14
CA LYS A 133 13.75 -0.21 -10.04
C LYS A 133 13.50 0.95 -11.00
N GLY A 134 14.42 1.91 -11.06
CA GLY A 134 14.33 3.05 -11.97
C GLY A 134 14.25 2.62 -13.42
N ASP A 135 15.11 1.69 -13.85
CA ASP A 135 15.13 1.14 -15.21
C ASP A 135 13.83 0.38 -15.52
N LEU A 136 13.38 -0.49 -14.61
CA LEU A 136 12.13 -1.24 -14.78
C LEU A 136 10.94 -0.30 -15.01
N PHE A 137 10.79 0.73 -14.19
CA PHE A 137 9.69 1.67 -14.29
C PHE A 137 9.76 2.53 -15.57
N ALA A 138 10.94 2.96 -15.96
CA ALA A 138 11.15 3.70 -17.21
C ALA A 138 10.79 2.86 -18.46
N ASN A 139 10.92 1.54 -18.38
CA ASN A 139 10.64 0.64 -19.49
C ASN A 139 9.18 0.18 -19.57
N ILE A 140 8.35 0.39 -18.53
CA ILE A 140 6.92 0.01 -18.54
C ILE A 140 6.21 0.62 -19.75
N GLN A 141 6.40 1.91 -20.02
CA GLN A 141 5.75 2.58 -21.14
C GLN A 141 6.14 1.97 -22.49
N LYS A 142 7.41 1.57 -22.65
CA LYS A 142 7.89 0.92 -23.88
C LYS A 142 7.25 -0.46 -24.08
N VAL A 143 7.05 -1.20 -22.99
CA VAL A 143 6.37 -2.49 -23.02
C VAL A 143 4.91 -2.32 -23.44
N VAL A 144 4.21 -1.38 -22.83
CA VAL A 144 2.80 -1.09 -23.13
C VAL A 144 2.59 -0.66 -24.58
N THR A 145 3.53 0.10 -25.14
CA THR A 145 3.48 0.57 -26.53
C THR A 145 4.08 -0.42 -27.55
N GLY A 146 4.53 -1.59 -27.11
CA GLY A 146 5.11 -2.62 -27.98
C GLY A 146 6.52 -2.30 -28.52
N GLN A 147 7.19 -1.31 -27.96
CA GLN A 147 8.57 -0.94 -28.31
C GLN A 147 9.62 -1.86 -27.64
N MET A 148 9.20 -2.62 -26.64
CA MET A 148 10.01 -3.53 -25.87
C MET A 148 9.13 -4.67 -25.35
N THR A 149 9.67 -5.86 -25.23
CA THR A 149 8.98 -6.97 -24.57
C THR A 149 9.11 -6.87 -23.05
N ALA A 150 8.20 -7.47 -22.32
CA ALA A 150 8.29 -7.54 -20.86
C ALA A 150 9.56 -8.28 -20.40
N ALA A 151 9.99 -9.30 -21.14
CA ALA A 151 11.22 -10.03 -20.85
C ALA A 151 12.46 -9.14 -20.97
N GLU A 152 12.58 -8.37 -22.05
CA GLU A 152 13.68 -7.43 -22.25
C GLU A 152 13.72 -6.35 -21.16
N ALA A 153 12.56 -5.85 -20.71
CA ALA A 153 12.49 -4.87 -19.61
C ALA A 153 13.00 -5.46 -18.30
N VAL A 154 12.59 -6.69 -17.98
CA VAL A 154 13.07 -7.39 -16.78
C VAL A 154 14.57 -7.70 -16.87
N GLU A 155 15.05 -8.20 -18.00
CA GLU A 155 16.48 -8.48 -18.22
C GLU A 155 17.33 -7.22 -18.09
N SER A 156 16.84 -6.07 -18.60
CA SER A 156 17.51 -4.78 -18.45
C SER A 156 17.68 -4.40 -16.99
N ALA A 157 16.59 -4.44 -16.23
CA ALA A 157 16.59 -4.13 -14.80
C ALA A 157 17.49 -5.10 -14.00
N MET A 158 17.43 -6.39 -14.29
CA MET A 158 18.21 -7.40 -13.56
C MET A 158 19.72 -7.29 -13.78
N LYS A 159 20.19 -6.65 -14.85
CA LYS A 159 21.61 -6.33 -15.05
C LYS A 159 22.10 -5.22 -14.11
N LEU A 160 21.19 -4.45 -13.54
CA LEU A 160 21.46 -3.34 -12.61
C LEU A 160 21.19 -3.72 -11.15
N ASN A 161 20.73 -4.96 -10.91
CA ASN A 161 20.44 -5.48 -9.58
C ASN A 161 21.68 -6.19 -8.98
#